data_fbdda461b822c8f14a1b8c74244d50f9
#
_entry.id   fbdda461b822c8f14a1b8c74244d50f9
#
_cell.length_a   1.000
_cell.length_b   1.000
_cell.length_c   1.000
_cell.angle_alpha   90.00
_cell.angle_beta   90.00
_cell.angle_gamma   90.00
#
_symmetry.space_group_name_H-M   'P 1'
#
loop_
_entity.id
_entity.type
_entity.pdbx_description
1 polymer ?
#
loop_
_entity_poly.entity_id
_entity_poly.type
_entity_poly.pdbx_seq_one_letter_code
_entity_poly.pdbx_strand_id
1 'polypeptide(L)'
;AIAAAGEEGRRIFTRVYAEAALAAARAADARAASGTPLGPLDGCVVSVKDLFDVAGEPTTAGSAVLRSAAPATQDAAIVQRLRAAGAVIVGKTNMTEFAFSGVGINPHFGTPGNAVDTTRIPGGSSAGAGVAVARGFSDISIGSDTGGSVRIPAALNGITGFKPTQQRVP
;
A
#
# COMPACT_ATOMS: atom_id res chain seq x y z
N ALA A 1 5.60 7.00 -12.77
CA ALA A 1 4.14 7.10 -12.65
C ALA A 1 3.73 7.85 -11.37
N ILE A 2 4.07 7.37 -10.15
CA ILE A 2 3.63 7.97 -8.86
C ILE A 2 4.03 9.45 -8.76
N ALA A 3 5.30 9.79 -9.02
CA ALA A 3 5.78 11.17 -8.98
C ALA A 3 5.07 12.07 -9.99
N ALA A 4 4.74 11.57 -11.17
CA ALA A 4 4.03 12.30 -12.20
C ALA A 4 2.56 12.57 -11.87
N ALA A 5 1.98 11.83 -10.91
CA ALA A 5 0.62 12.04 -10.42
C ALA A 5 0.50 13.28 -9.50
N GLY A 6 1.61 13.92 -9.15
CA GLY A 6 1.62 15.17 -8.41
C GLY A 6 0.90 15.12 -7.06
N GLU A 7 -0.08 15.99 -6.86
CA GLU A 7 -0.82 16.07 -5.61
C GLU A 7 -1.65 14.81 -5.35
N GLU A 8 -2.25 14.22 -6.38
CA GLU A 8 -3.00 12.98 -6.24
C GLU A 8 -2.11 11.82 -5.77
N GLY A 9 -0.88 11.72 -6.29
CA GLY A 9 0.10 10.76 -5.80
C GLY A 9 0.38 10.92 -4.30
N ARG A 10 0.46 12.17 -3.80
CA ARG A 10 0.63 12.45 -2.36
C ARG A 10 -0.60 12.14 -1.52
N ARG A 11 -1.80 12.15 -2.12
CA ARG A 11 -3.03 11.71 -1.44
C ARG A 11 -3.15 10.21 -1.38
N ILE A 12 -2.61 9.49 -2.40
CA ILE A 12 -2.62 8.03 -2.46
C ILE A 12 -1.55 7.42 -1.54
N PHE A 13 -0.36 8.02 -1.51
CA PHE A 13 0.76 7.50 -0.72
C PHE A 13 1.16 8.47 0.40
N THR A 14 1.28 7.96 1.62
CA THR A 14 1.86 8.69 2.75
C THR A 14 3.39 8.71 2.65
N ARG A 15 3.98 7.68 2.01
CA ARG A 15 5.41 7.56 1.76
C ARG A 15 5.68 6.81 0.46
N VAL A 16 6.69 7.25 -0.30
CA VAL A 16 7.17 6.58 -1.52
C VAL A 16 8.64 6.22 -1.38
N TYR A 17 9.01 4.99 -1.69
CA TYR A 17 10.36 4.45 -1.56
C TYR A 17 11.09 4.40 -2.91
N ALA A 18 11.20 5.53 -3.62
CA ALA A 18 11.66 5.57 -5.01
C ALA A 18 13.00 4.87 -5.23
N GLU A 19 14.03 5.21 -4.44
CA GLU A 19 15.38 4.64 -4.59
C GLU A 19 15.42 3.14 -4.23
N ALA A 20 14.84 2.77 -3.08
CA ALA A 20 14.80 1.38 -2.63
C ALA A 20 13.99 0.49 -3.59
N ALA A 21 12.87 0.99 -4.09
CA ALA A 21 12.04 0.27 -5.06
C ALA A 21 12.78 0.06 -6.39
N LEU A 22 13.47 1.08 -6.90
CA LEU A 22 14.26 0.95 -8.12
C LEU A 22 15.43 -0.03 -7.95
N ALA A 23 16.09 -0.03 -6.79
CA ALA A 23 17.15 -1.01 -6.51
C ALA A 23 16.60 -2.44 -6.44
N ALA A 24 15.46 -2.64 -5.78
CA ALA A 24 14.79 -3.93 -5.70
C ALA A 24 14.31 -4.42 -7.08
N ALA A 25 13.77 -3.53 -7.92
CA ALA A 25 13.34 -3.86 -9.27
C ALA A 25 14.52 -4.30 -10.15
N ARG A 26 15.63 -3.57 -10.12
CA ARG A 26 16.86 -3.96 -10.86
C ARG A 26 17.40 -5.32 -10.42
N ALA A 27 17.33 -5.61 -9.12
CA ALA A 27 17.75 -6.91 -8.60
C ALA A 27 16.83 -8.04 -9.09
N ALA A 28 15.50 -7.79 -9.16
CA ALA A 28 14.54 -8.72 -9.72
C ALA A 28 14.77 -8.95 -11.23
N ASP A 29 15.02 -7.89 -11.99
CA ASP A 29 15.37 -7.99 -13.43
C ASP A 29 16.62 -8.84 -13.64
N ALA A 30 17.65 -8.66 -12.81
CA ALA A 30 18.89 -9.45 -12.89
C ALA A 30 18.61 -10.94 -12.60
N ARG A 31 17.78 -11.26 -11.60
CA ARG A 31 17.37 -12.65 -11.30
C ARG A 31 16.55 -13.25 -12.43
N ALA A 32 15.64 -12.49 -13.01
CA ALA A 32 14.84 -12.94 -14.16
C ALA A 32 15.76 -13.25 -15.35
N ALA A 33 16.72 -12.38 -15.66
CA ALA A 33 17.67 -12.57 -16.76
C ALA A 33 18.58 -13.79 -16.56
N SER A 34 18.93 -14.11 -15.30
CA SER A 34 19.74 -15.31 -14.97
C SER A 34 18.92 -16.59 -14.78
N GLY A 35 17.60 -16.53 -14.88
CA GLY A 35 16.73 -17.69 -14.68
C GLY A 35 16.62 -18.15 -13.22
N THR A 36 16.90 -17.26 -12.26
CA THR A 36 16.91 -17.56 -10.82
C THR A 36 15.88 -16.73 -10.03
N PRO A 37 14.60 -16.67 -10.43
CA PRO A 37 13.59 -15.91 -9.68
C PRO A 37 13.35 -16.53 -8.30
N LEU A 38 13.04 -15.68 -7.32
CA LEU A 38 12.76 -16.11 -5.93
C LEU A 38 11.38 -16.76 -5.78
N GLY A 39 10.49 -16.58 -6.75
CA GLY A 39 9.14 -17.13 -6.74
C GLY A 39 8.16 -16.28 -7.54
N PRO A 40 6.84 -16.54 -7.44
CA PRO A 40 5.84 -15.88 -8.27
C PRO A 40 5.64 -14.40 -7.97
N LEU A 41 6.15 -13.90 -6.84
CA LEU A 41 6.09 -12.48 -6.47
C LEU A 41 7.39 -11.72 -6.74
N ASP A 42 8.42 -12.38 -7.30
CA ASP A 42 9.68 -11.71 -7.59
C ASP A 42 9.50 -10.65 -8.69
N GLY A 43 9.84 -9.40 -8.35
CA GLY A 43 9.62 -8.24 -9.21
C GLY A 43 8.20 -7.67 -9.19
N CYS A 44 7.23 -8.32 -8.54
CA CYS A 44 5.87 -7.79 -8.39
C CYS A 44 5.90 -6.47 -7.61
N VAL A 45 5.25 -5.44 -8.15
CA VAL A 45 5.18 -4.12 -7.53
C VAL A 45 4.09 -4.09 -6.48
N VAL A 46 4.47 -3.90 -5.21
CA VAL A 46 3.56 -3.97 -4.07
C VAL A 46 3.56 -2.67 -3.29
N SER A 47 2.39 -2.22 -2.87
CA SER A 47 2.23 -1.16 -1.86
C SER A 47 1.65 -1.73 -0.57
N VAL A 48 1.93 -1.08 0.56
CA VAL A 48 1.45 -1.52 1.87
C VAL A 48 0.71 -0.39 2.57
N LYS A 49 -0.41 -0.71 3.21
CA LYS A 49 -1.19 0.28 3.98
C LYS A 49 -0.34 0.85 5.12
N ASP A 50 -0.48 2.14 5.40
CA ASP A 50 0.25 2.82 6.48
C ASP A 50 -0.26 2.42 7.89
N LEU A 51 -0.56 1.16 8.04
CA LEU A 51 -0.88 0.45 9.28
C LEU A 51 0.17 -0.63 9.59
N PHE A 52 0.98 -0.98 8.59
CA PHE A 52 2.02 -1.99 8.72
C PHE A 52 3.38 -1.33 8.96
N ASP A 53 4.12 -1.86 9.91
CA ASP A 53 5.46 -1.40 10.21
C ASP A 53 6.41 -1.70 9.04
N VAL A 54 7.18 -0.69 8.67
CA VAL A 54 8.34 -0.79 7.80
C VAL A 54 9.54 -0.27 8.58
N ALA A 55 10.58 -1.07 8.68
CA ALA A 55 11.77 -0.74 9.48
C ALA A 55 12.36 0.62 9.07
N GLY A 56 12.66 1.45 10.06
CA GLY A 56 13.20 2.79 9.87
C GLY A 56 12.16 3.87 9.58
N GLU A 57 10.85 3.54 9.54
CA GLU A 57 9.76 4.46 9.23
C GLU A 57 8.73 4.52 10.35
N PRO A 58 8.17 5.69 10.67
CA PRO A 58 7.00 5.79 11.53
C PRO A 58 5.79 5.12 10.85
N THR A 59 4.97 4.42 11.63
CA THR A 59 3.66 3.95 11.19
C THR A 59 2.61 4.93 11.67
N THR A 60 2.05 5.74 10.74
CA THR A 60 1.18 6.84 11.13
C THR A 60 -0.27 6.45 11.31
N ALA A 61 -0.70 5.29 10.81
CA ALA A 61 -2.11 4.86 10.81
C ALA A 61 -3.05 5.93 10.21
N GLY A 62 -2.54 6.75 9.28
CA GLY A 62 -3.27 7.87 8.70
C GLY A 62 -3.53 9.03 9.67
N SER A 63 -2.84 9.10 10.81
CA SER A 63 -3.03 10.11 11.85
C SER A 63 -1.91 11.13 11.91
N ALA A 64 -2.27 12.39 12.07
CA ALA A 64 -1.32 13.46 12.31
C ALA A 64 -0.59 13.32 13.67
N VAL A 65 -1.24 12.70 14.66
CA VAL A 65 -0.67 12.49 16.00
C VAL A 65 0.54 11.58 15.96
N LEU A 66 0.56 10.61 15.03
CA LEU A 66 1.65 9.63 14.91
C LEU A 66 2.73 10.03 13.89
N ARG A 67 2.69 11.22 13.29
CA ARG A 67 3.71 11.67 12.34
C ARG A 67 5.12 11.72 12.92
N SER A 68 5.23 12.04 14.22
CA SER A 68 6.49 12.10 14.96
C SER A 68 6.73 10.89 15.86
N ALA A 69 5.98 9.80 15.64
CA ALA A 69 6.21 8.55 16.36
C ALA A 69 7.62 8.00 16.06
N ALA A 70 8.18 7.24 17.00
CA ALA A 70 9.45 6.58 16.78
C ALA A 70 9.36 5.63 15.57
N PRO A 71 10.40 5.58 14.71
CA PRO A 71 10.45 4.63 13.61
C PRO A 71 10.34 3.20 14.11
N ALA A 72 9.65 2.34 13.36
CA ALA A 72 9.58 0.92 13.65
C ALA A 72 10.99 0.31 13.59
N THR A 73 11.31 -0.54 14.55
CA THR A 73 12.62 -1.20 14.63
C THR A 73 12.76 -2.39 13.70
N GLN A 74 11.63 -2.91 13.22
CA GLN A 74 11.58 -4.05 12.31
C GLN A 74 10.36 -3.96 11.39
N ASP A 75 10.44 -4.62 10.24
CA ASP A 75 9.30 -4.81 9.35
C ASP A 75 8.22 -5.68 9.99
N ALA A 76 6.95 -5.38 9.75
CA ALA A 76 5.85 -6.30 10.04
C ALA A 76 6.06 -7.64 9.30
N ALA A 77 5.56 -8.74 9.86
CA ALA A 77 5.77 -10.09 9.31
C ALA A 77 5.38 -10.21 7.82
N ILE A 78 4.29 -9.56 7.41
CA ILE A 78 3.87 -9.56 6.00
C ILE A 78 4.87 -8.81 5.11
N VAL A 79 5.44 -7.70 5.57
CA VAL A 79 6.45 -6.92 4.85
C VAL A 79 7.74 -7.72 4.69
N GLN A 80 8.18 -8.41 5.76
CA GLN A 80 9.34 -9.30 5.70
C GLN A 80 9.15 -10.41 4.66
N ARG A 81 7.97 -11.05 4.66
CA ARG A 81 7.64 -12.12 3.70
C ARG A 81 7.60 -11.63 2.26
N LEU A 82 7.05 -10.45 2.00
CA LEU A 82 7.03 -9.84 0.68
C LEU A 82 8.45 -9.56 0.18
N ARG A 83 9.30 -8.96 1.03
CA ARG A 83 10.71 -8.72 0.68
C ARG A 83 11.46 -10.03 0.41
N ALA A 84 11.27 -11.05 1.24
CA ALA A 84 11.90 -12.36 1.06
C ALA A 84 11.42 -13.05 -0.23
N ALA A 85 10.21 -12.79 -0.69
CA ALA A 85 9.66 -13.28 -1.95
C ALA A 85 10.10 -12.44 -3.18
N GLY A 86 10.92 -11.40 -2.99
CA GLY A 86 11.42 -10.55 -4.06
C GLY A 86 10.46 -9.45 -4.52
N ALA A 87 9.36 -9.22 -3.81
CA ALA A 87 8.43 -8.16 -4.14
C ALA A 87 9.07 -6.76 -4.01
N VAL A 88 8.75 -5.87 -4.93
CA VAL A 88 9.20 -4.48 -4.97
C VAL A 88 8.22 -3.61 -4.20
N ILE A 89 8.53 -3.26 -2.96
CA ILE A 89 7.67 -2.41 -2.14
C ILE A 89 7.90 -0.94 -2.52
N VAL A 90 6.88 -0.30 -3.12
CA VAL A 90 7.00 1.07 -3.66
C VAL A 90 6.63 2.15 -2.66
N GLY A 91 5.92 1.83 -1.59
CA GLY A 91 5.54 2.83 -0.58
C GLY A 91 4.44 2.39 0.37
N LYS A 92 4.12 3.29 1.29
CA LYS A 92 2.99 3.17 2.22
C LYS A 92 1.79 3.94 1.68
N THR A 93 0.62 3.30 1.65
CA THR A 93 -0.60 3.91 1.13
C THR A 93 -1.42 4.57 2.23
N ASN A 94 -2.05 5.68 1.86
CA ASN A 94 -2.95 6.42 2.71
C ASN A 94 -4.17 5.60 3.12
N MET A 95 -4.76 5.96 4.24
CA MET A 95 -5.87 5.23 4.84
C MET A 95 -6.76 6.17 5.67
N THR A 96 -7.98 5.75 5.96
CA THR A 96 -8.78 6.42 6.99
C THR A 96 -8.05 6.32 8.33
N GLU A 97 -8.00 7.43 9.05
CA GLU A 97 -7.33 7.53 10.36
C GLU A 97 -7.74 6.37 11.29
N PHE A 98 -6.74 5.69 11.86
CA PHE A 98 -6.87 4.51 12.72
C PHE A 98 -7.75 3.39 12.14
N ALA A 99 -7.91 3.33 10.83
CA ALA A 99 -8.75 2.37 10.12
C ALA A 99 -10.24 2.39 10.54
N PHE A 100 -10.74 3.49 11.08
CA PHE A 100 -12.02 3.56 11.79
C PHE A 100 -13.23 3.93 10.90
N SER A 101 -13.11 3.94 9.58
CA SER A 101 -14.24 4.20 8.66
C SER A 101 -14.06 3.51 7.30
N GLY A 102 -15.19 3.12 6.70
CA GLY A 102 -15.26 2.54 5.35
C GLY A 102 -15.35 3.57 4.22
N VAL A 103 -15.40 4.88 4.48
CA VAL A 103 -15.55 5.90 3.43
C VAL A 103 -14.24 6.33 2.78
N GLY A 104 -13.09 6.20 3.47
CA GLY A 104 -11.79 6.49 2.91
C GLY A 104 -11.33 7.94 3.04
N ILE A 105 -12.06 8.79 3.76
CA ILE A 105 -11.72 10.20 3.98
C ILE A 105 -10.58 10.29 5.02
N ASN A 106 -9.56 11.09 4.70
CA ASN A 106 -8.50 11.45 5.62
C ASN A 106 -8.19 12.96 5.54
N PRO A 107 -8.52 13.74 6.59
CA PRO A 107 -8.29 15.18 6.61
C PRO A 107 -6.82 15.57 6.80
N HIS A 108 -5.97 14.66 7.27
CA HIS A 108 -4.59 14.95 7.66
C HIS A 108 -3.59 14.72 6.52
N PHE A 109 -3.83 13.71 5.68
CA PHE A 109 -2.98 13.34 4.54
C PHE A 109 -3.66 13.63 3.19
N GLY A 110 -4.87 14.18 3.22
CA GLY A 110 -5.71 14.34 2.05
C GLY A 110 -6.45 13.03 1.70
N THR A 111 -7.48 13.15 0.91
CA THR A 111 -8.28 12.00 0.47
C THR A 111 -8.00 11.74 -1.01
N PRO A 112 -7.55 10.54 -1.40
CA PRO A 112 -7.40 10.23 -2.81
C PRO A 112 -8.76 10.21 -3.51
N GLY A 113 -8.82 10.69 -4.74
CA GLY A 113 -10.02 10.57 -5.56
C GLY A 113 -10.27 9.10 -5.93
N ASN A 114 -11.54 8.70 -5.99
CA ASN A 114 -11.89 7.38 -6.53
C ASN A 114 -11.32 7.22 -7.94
N ALA A 115 -10.80 6.04 -8.28
CA ALA A 115 -10.10 5.82 -9.55
C ALA A 115 -11.02 5.90 -10.77
N VAL A 116 -12.31 5.59 -10.60
CA VAL A 116 -13.33 5.63 -11.67
C VAL A 116 -13.94 7.02 -11.80
N ASP A 117 -14.20 7.71 -10.68
CA ASP A 117 -14.80 9.03 -10.63
C ASP A 117 -14.22 9.80 -9.44
N THR A 118 -13.31 10.73 -9.70
CA THR A 118 -12.57 11.47 -8.67
C THR A 118 -13.45 12.35 -7.78
N THR A 119 -14.71 12.57 -8.13
CA THR A 119 -15.69 13.31 -7.30
C THR A 119 -16.30 12.44 -6.22
N ARG A 120 -16.10 11.13 -6.28
CA ARG A 120 -16.62 10.16 -5.33
C ARG A 120 -15.58 9.75 -4.29
N ILE A 121 -16.06 9.21 -3.18
CA ILE A 121 -15.20 8.63 -2.15
C ILE A 121 -14.46 7.40 -2.66
N PRO A 122 -13.20 7.18 -2.26
CA PRO A 122 -12.42 6.02 -2.68
C PRO A 122 -12.82 4.72 -1.96
N GLY A 123 -13.59 4.84 -0.87
CA GLY A 123 -13.77 3.72 0.06
C GLY A 123 -12.56 3.51 0.96
N GLY A 124 -12.81 2.87 2.10
CA GLY A 124 -11.79 2.68 3.13
C GLY A 124 -12.04 1.43 3.98
N SER A 125 -11.21 1.29 4.96
CA SER A 125 -10.15 2.21 5.40
C SER A 125 -8.86 2.15 4.56
N SER A 126 -8.68 1.18 3.66
CA SER A 126 -7.49 1.05 2.80
C SER A 126 -7.65 1.88 1.51
N ALA A 127 -7.93 3.18 1.65
CA ALA A 127 -8.29 4.08 0.54
C ALA A 127 -7.19 4.19 -0.52
N GLY A 128 -5.98 4.57 -0.10
CA GLY A 128 -4.84 4.68 -1.01
C GLY A 128 -4.47 3.36 -1.67
N ALA A 129 -4.67 2.23 -0.97
CA ALA A 129 -4.41 0.89 -1.49
C ALA A 129 -5.31 0.57 -2.70
N GLY A 130 -6.62 0.80 -2.57
CA GLY A 130 -7.58 0.58 -3.65
C GLY A 130 -7.28 1.43 -4.87
N VAL A 131 -7.03 2.74 -4.64
CA VAL A 131 -6.74 3.68 -5.74
C VAL A 131 -5.37 3.40 -6.38
N ALA A 132 -4.36 3.02 -5.60
CA ALA A 132 -3.01 2.71 -6.12
C ALA A 132 -3.05 1.55 -7.13
N VAL A 133 -3.75 0.47 -6.79
CA VAL A 133 -3.91 -0.68 -7.70
C VAL A 133 -4.76 -0.31 -8.92
N ALA A 134 -5.89 0.34 -8.71
CA ALA A 134 -6.78 0.72 -9.82
C ALA A 134 -6.12 1.67 -10.83
N ARG A 135 -5.17 2.50 -10.38
CA ARG A 135 -4.39 3.40 -11.25
C ARG A 135 -3.07 2.80 -11.75
N GLY A 136 -2.78 1.55 -11.46
CA GLY A 136 -1.56 0.87 -11.91
C GLY A 136 -0.28 1.40 -11.27
N PHE A 137 -0.35 1.97 -10.05
CA PHE A 137 0.82 2.38 -9.29
C PHE A 137 1.46 1.21 -8.52
N SER A 138 0.71 0.16 -8.30
CA SER A 138 1.17 -1.14 -7.82
C SER A 138 0.29 -2.25 -8.38
N ASP A 139 0.86 -3.44 -8.58
CA ASP A 139 0.12 -4.62 -9.04
C ASP A 139 -0.77 -5.16 -7.93
N ILE A 140 -0.27 -5.11 -6.71
CA ILE A 140 -0.94 -5.58 -5.49
C ILE A 140 -0.78 -4.52 -4.40
N SER A 141 -1.79 -4.42 -3.53
CA SER A 141 -1.65 -3.64 -2.29
C SER A 141 -2.10 -4.45 -1.08
N ILE A 142 -1.32 -4.35 0.00
CA ILE A 142 -1.67 -4.98 1.27
C ILE A 142 -2.46 -3.99 2.12
N GLY A 143 -3.67 -4.39 2.48
CA GLY A 143 -4.55 -3.65 3.38
C GLY A 143 -4.92 -4.45 4.62
N SER A 144 -5.78 -3.89 5.46
CA SER A 144 -6.41 -4.58 6.59
C SER A 144 -7.92 -4.57 6.42
N ASP A 145 -8.60 -5.64 6.84
CA ASP A 145 -10.05 -5.76 6.67
C ASP A 145 -10.70 -6.37 7.91
N THR A 146 -11.30 -5.56 8.74
CA THR A 146 -12.13 -5.99 9.87
C THR A 146 -13.61 -5.97 9.47
N GLY A 147 -14.12 -4.82 9.02
CA GLY A 147 -15.50 -4.60 8.61
C GLY A 147 -15.70 -4.41 7.10
N GLY A 148 -14.67 -4.71 6.26
CA GLY A 148 -14.74 -4.49 4.82
C GLY A 148 -13.61 -3.61 4.26
N SER A 149 -12.63 -3.24 5.07
CA SER A 149 -11.62 -2.21 4.74
C SER A 149 -10.63 -2.58 3.63
N VAL A 150 -10.69 -3.76 3.03
CA VAL A 150 -10.06 -4.12 1.74
C VAL A 150 -11.13 -4.24 0.65
N ARG A 151 -12.24 -4.92 0.96
CA ARG A 151 -13.30 -5.21 0.00
C ARG A 151 -14.07 -3.96 -0.44
N ILE A 152 -14.33 -3.03 0.49
CA ILE A 152 -15.04 -1.76 0.19
C ILE A 152 -14.25 -0.92 -0.83
N PRO A 153 -12.98 -0.51 -0.56
CA PRO A 153 -12.24 0.27 -1.54
C PRO A 153 -12.00 -0.49 -2.85
N ALA A 154 -11.83 -1.81 -2.81
CA ALA A 154 -11.71 -2.61 -4.02
C ALA A 154 -12.98 -2.54 -4.89
N ALA A 155 -14.16 -2.75 -4.30
CA ALA A 155 -15.44 -2.68 -5.01
C ALA A 155 -15.70 -1.28 -5.61
N LEU A 156 -15.38 -0.21 -4.85
CA LEU A 156 -15.61 1.15 -5.30
C LEU A 156 -14.63 1.63 -6.38
N ASN A 157 -13.45 1.01 -6.49
CA ASN A 157 -12.44 1.33 -7.50
C ASN A 157 -12.35 0.30 -8.63
N GLY A 158 -13.25 -0.69 -8.69
CA GLY A 158 -13.33 -1.64 -9.79
C GLY A 158 -12.20 -2.67 -9.84
N ILE A 159 -11.64 -3.04 -8.69
CA ILE A 159 -10.58 -4.06 -8.56
C ILE A 159 -11.02 -5.23 -7.68
N THR A 160 -10.24 -6.29 -7.67
CA THR A 160 -10.50 -7.44 -6.79
C THR A 160 -9.98 -7.17 -5.38
N GLY A 161 -10.85 -7.26 -4.38
CA GLY A 161 -10.50 -7.24 -2.96
C GLY A 161 -10.66 -8.61 -2.33
N PHE A 162 -9.58 -9.15 -1.75
CA PHE A 162 -9.58 -10.46 -1.14
C PHE A 162 -9.26 -10.39 0.35
N LYS A 163 -10.15 -10.92 1.17
CA LYS A 163 -9.96 -11.10 2.61
C LYS A 163 -9.95 -12.61 2.91
N PRO A 164 -8.80 -13.20 3.24
CA PRO A 164 -8.73 -14.62 3.58
C PRO A 164 -9.46 -14.92 4.88
N THR A 165 -9.64 -16.19 5.17
CA THR A 165 -10.13 -16.67 6.46
C THR A 165 -9.23 -16.11 7.58
N GLN A 166 -9.83 -15.73 8.69
CA GLN A 166 -9.12 -15.24 9.87
C GLN A 166 -8.00 -16.21 10.29
N GLN A 167 -6.87 -15.68 10.73
CA GLN A 167 -5.67 -16.42 11.13
C GLN A 167 -4.88 -17.12 9.99
N ARG A 168 -5.26 -16.93 8.72
CA ARG A 168 -4.46 -17.43 7.58
C ARG A 168 -3.27 -16.51 7.29
N VAL A 169 -3.41 -15.22 7.59
CA VAL A 169 -2.32 -14.23 7.58
C VAL A 169 -2.17 -13.73 9.01
N PRO A 170 -0.95 -13.73 9.59
CA PRO A 170 -0.71 -13.32 10.96
C PRO A 170 -0.96 -11.84 11.19
#